data_7c859a6ebde1e185a1f68f6866087814
#
_entry.id   7c859a6ebde1e185a1f68f6866087814
#
_cell.length_a   1.000
_cell.length_b   1.000
_cell.length_c   1.000
_cell.angle_alpha   90.00
_cell.angle_beta   90.00
_cell.angle_gamma   90.00
#
_symmetry.space_group_name_H-M   'P 1'
#
loop_
_entity.id
_entity.type
_entity.pdbx_description
1 polymer ?
#
loop_
_entity_poly.entity_id
_entity_poly.type
_entity_poly.pdbx_seq_one_letter_code
_entity_poly.pdbx_strand_id
1 'polypeptide(L)'
;MTRRPVALPLVDGFARRVRDLRISITDRCNLRCAYCMPAEGMAWLPRTEVLSYEEIARVARVCVERFGFESIRLTGGEPLVRAHVTRLVEMLSPLGVDLALTTNGVKLAEVAHDLRHAGLTRVNVSLDTLQPDRFRALTRRDELPRVIAGIDAALDAGLAPVKVNAVVMRDVNDDEIVDLARFGRERGVGMRFIEFMPLDAQGEWTADKVVPAHEIIERIAGVFPLEPVGASHVEPAARWRYLDGCGDVGVISSVTEPFCDSCDRVRLTAEGQFRTCLFALDETDLRAELRADGALAAPDLDDRLVAEIETAVAGKWAGHRIGQVDFIRPNRSMSQIGG
;
A
#
# COMPACT_ATOMS: atom_id res chain seq x y z
N MET A 1 8.37 -32.09 -14.72
CA MET A 1 7.87 -31.44 -13.49
C MET A 1 9.05 -31.23 -12.57
N THR A 2 9.73 -30.08 -12.67
CA THR A 2 10.78 -29.68 -11.74
C THR A 2 10.11 -29.34 -10.41
N ARG A 3 10.48 -30.05 -9.33
CA ARG A 3 10.03 -29.72 -7.96
C ARG A 3 10.44 -28.28 -7.69
N ARG A 4 9.45 -27.39 -7.41
CA ARG A 4 9.77 -26.07 -6.83
C ARG A 4 10.64 -26.30 -5.58
N PRO A 5 11.77 -25.60 -5.41
CA PRO A 5 12.52 -25.67 -4.16
C PRO A 5 11.57 -25.32 -3.01
N VAL A 6 11.74 -26.01 -1.90
CA VAL A 6 10.95 -25.73 -0.68
C VAL A 6 11.38 -24.33 -0.22
N ALA A 7 10.48 -23.35 -0.33
CA ALA A 7 10.75 -22.00 0.14
C ALA A 7 10.97 -22.02 1.67
N LEU A 8 12.04 -21.41 2.13
CA LEU A 8 12.29 -21.23 3.56
C LEU A 8 11.61 -19.96 4.04
N PRO A 9 10.76 -20.00 5.08
CA PRO A 9 10.10 -18.80 5.58
C PRO A 9 11.13 -17.74 6.00
N LEU A 10 10.96 -16.52 5.51
CA LEU A 10 11.76 -15.38 5.96
C LEU A 10 11.19 -14.88 7.29
N VAL A 11 12.00 -14.93 8.34
CA VAL A 11 11.58 -14.60 9.72
C VAL A 11 12.51 -13.52 10.26
N ASP A 12 11.96 -12.50 10.88
CA ASP A 12 12.72 -11.42 11.50
C ASP A 12 13.18 -11.77 12.94
N GLY A 13 13.95 -10.84 13.55
CA GLY A 13 14.45 -11.01 14.92
C GLY A 13 13.38 -11.11 16.02
N PHE A 14 12.11 -10.89 15.69
CA PHE A 14 10.94 -10.97 16.59
C PHE A 14 10.02 -12.17 16.27
N ALA A 15 10.52 -13.13 15.50
CA ALA A 15 9.80 -14.33 15.06
C ALA A 15 8.56 -14.03 14.16
N ARG A 16 8.48 -12.84 13.54
CA ARG A 16 7.43 -12.52 12.58
C ARG A 16 7.82 -13.04 11.21
N ARG A 17 6.94 -13.84 10.59
CA ARG A 17 7.11 -14.31 9.23
C ARG A 17 6.78 -13.18 8.24
N VAL A 18 7.75 -12.81 7.41
CA VAL A 18 7.58 -11.79 6.35
C VAL A 18 7.05 -12.47 5.09
N ARG A 19 5.94 -11.94 4.50
CA ARG A 19 5.25 -12.55 3.36
C ARG A 19 4.46 -11.59 2.47
N ASP A 20 4.43 -10.29 2.78
CA ASP A 20 3.77 -9.25 1.96
C ASP A 20 4.83 -8.29 1.41
N LEU A 21 5.00 -8.28 0.08
CA LEU A 21 5.89 -7.36 -0.62
C LEU A 21 5.10 -6.21 -1.23
N ARG A 22 5.42 -4.98 -0.81
CA ARG A 22 4.90 -3.76 -1.44
C ARG A 22 5.95 -3.17 -2.36
N ILE A 23 5.57 -2.89 -3.60
CA ILE A 23 6.50 -2.41 -4.63
C ILE A 23 6.03 -1.05 -5.12
N SER A 24 6.80 0.00 -4.83
CA SER A 24 6.69 1.28 -5.52
C SER A 24 7.23 1.13 -6.92
N ILE A 25 6.38 1.29 -7.93
CA ILE A 25 6.85 1.19 -9.32
C ILE A 25 7.24 2.54 -9.93
N THR A 26 6.91 3.64 -9.26
CA THR A 26 7.25 5.01 -9.65
C THR A 26 7.13 5.94 -8.45
N ASP A 27 7.89 7.01 -8.43
CA ASP A 27 7.77 8.14 -7.50
C ASP A 27 6.75 9.18 -7.98
N ARG A 28 6.39 9.17 -9.29
CA ARG A 28 5.50 10.15 -9.91
C ARG A 28 4.05 9.94 -9.53
N CYS A 29 3.33 11.05 -9.35
CA CYS A 29 1.89 11.06 -9.07
C CYS A 29 1.20 12.18 -9.84
N ASN A 30 -0.03 11.98 -10.27
CA ASN A 30 -0.90 12.96 -10.92
C ASN A 30 -1.70 13.81 -9.92
N LEU A 31 -1.79 13.41 -8.64
CA LEU A 31 -2.32 14.22 -7.54
C LEU A 31 -1.20 14.88 -6.73
N ARG A 32 -1.57 15.83 -5.85
CA ARG A 32 -0.68 16.54 -4.92
C ARG A 32 -1.32 16.60 -3.54
N CYS A 33 -1.61 15.40 -2.98
CA CYS A 33 -2.29 15.32 -1.68
C CYS A 33 -1.48 16.03 -0.60
N ALA A 34 -2.16 16.87 0.17
CA ALA A 34 -1.53 17.75 1.17
C ALA A 34 -0.71 16.97 2.20
N TYR A 35 -1.20 15.80 2.60
CA TYR A 35 -0.53 14.91 3.56
C TYR A 35 0.54 14.00 2.93
N CYS A 36 0.77 14.05 1.61
CA CYS A 36 1.68 13.14 0.93
C CYS A 36 2.80 13.87 0.18
N MET A 37 2.53 15.04 -0.39
CA MET A 37 3.43 15.72 -1.29
C MET A 37 3.31 17.24 -1.17
N PRO A 38 4.42 18.01 -1.23
CA PRO A 38 4.37 19.48 -1.30
C PRO A 38 3.55 19.98 -2.49
N ALA A 39 3.00 21.19 -2.38
CA ALA A 39 2.17 21.80 -3.43
C ALA A 39 2.91 21.99 -4.76
N GLU A 40 4.16 22.42 -4.67
CA GLU A 40 5.10 22.60 -5.79
C GLU A 40 5.54 21.27 -6.41
N GLY A 41 5.26 20.17 -5.75
CA GLY A 41 5.76 18.83 -6.10
C GLY A 41 7.13 18.58 -5.52
N MET A 42 7.83 17.59 -6.06
CA MET A 42 9.17 17.19 -5.63
C MET A 42 10.02 16.86 -6.84
N ALA A 43 11.34 16.85 -6.65
CA ALA A 43 12.25 16.36 -7.67
C ALA A 43 12.00 14.87 -7.92
N TRP A 44 11.64 14.53 -9.16
CA TRP A 44 11.40 13.15 -9.55
C TRP A 44 12.71 12.43 -9.83
N LEU A 45 12.73 11.14 -9.54
CA LEU A 45 13.85 10.29 -9.90
C LEU A 45 14.12 10.35 -11.41
N PRO A 46 15.39 10.44 -11.81
CA PRO A 46 15.79 10.23 -13.20
C PRO A 46 15.32 8.85 -13.67
N ARG A 47 14.87 8.73 -14.91
CA ARG A 47 14.38 7.46 -15.46
C ARG A 47 15.39 6.32 -15.33
N THR A 48 16.67 6.65 -15.41
CA THR A 48 17.78 5.68 -15.26
C THR A 48 17.92 5.15 -13.84
N GLU A 49 17.38 5.82 -12.86
CA GLU A 49 17.42 5.37 -11.45
C GLU A 49 16.21 4.51 -11.07
N VAL A 50 15.10 4.63 -11.82
CA VAL A 50 13.90 3.82 -11.59
C VAL A 50 14.16 2.39 -12.07
N LEU A 51 13.78 1.40 -11.27
CA LEU A 51 13.86 -0.01 -11.65
C LEU A 51 13.04 -0.31 -12.91
N SER A 52 13.56 -1.14 -13.80
CA SER A 52 12.80 -1.71 -14.91
C SER A 52 11.76 -2.72 -14.41
N TYR A 53 10.81 -3.10 -15.25
CA TYR A 53 9.84 -4.13 -14.89
C TYR A 53 10.49 -5.51 -14.73
N GLU A 54 11.55 -5.78 -15.49
CA GLU A 54 12.35 -6.98 -15.41
C GLU A 54 13.11 -7.06 -14.07
N GLU A 55 13.70 -5.94 -13.60
CA GLU A 55 14.35 -5.83 -12.29
C GLU A 55 13.34 -6.06 -11.16
N ILE A 56 12.17 -5.42 -11.22
CA ILE A 56 11.08 -5.60 -10.25
C ILE A 56 10.61 -7.06 -10.22
N ALA A 57 10.36 -7.65 -11.38
CA ALA A 57 9.90 -9.04 -11.47
C ALA A 57 10.95 -10.02 -10.94
N ARG A 58 12.24 -9.73 -11.10
CA ARG A 58 13.32 -10.55 -10.53
C ARG A 58 13.27 -10.56 -9.01
N VAL A 59 13.21 -9.39 -8.36
CA VAL A 59 13.11 -9.28 -6.89
C VAL A 59 11.83 -9.97 -6.39
N ALA A 60 10.69 -9.71 -7.03
CA ALA A 60 9.42 -10.33 -6.67
C ALA A 60 9.48 -11.86 -6.75
N ARG A 61 10.09 -12.41 -7.81
CA ARG A 61 10.29 -13.85 -7.96
C ARG A 61 11.15 -14.43 -6.85
N VAL A 62 12.27 -13.78 -6.49
CA VAL A 62 13.13 -14.21 -5.37
C VAL A 62 12.31 -14.25 -4.08
N CYS A 63 11.53 -13.20 -3.77
CA CYS A 63 10.68 -13.17 -2.59
C CYS A 63 9.67 -14.33 -2.56
N VAL A 64 9.05 -14.64 -3.69
CA VAL A 64 8.03 -15.70 -3.75
C VAL A 64 8.67 -17.10 -3.74
N GLU A 65 9.67 -17.35 -4.59
CA GLU A 65 10.21 -18.69 -4.80
C GLU A 65 11.18 -19.13 -3.70
N ARG A 66 11.97 -18.18 -3.15
CA ARG A 66 12.98 -18.51 -2.12
C ARG A 66 12.42 -18.37 -0.70
N PHE A 67 11.52 -17.43 -0.44
CA PHE A 67 11.00 -17.12 0.90
C PHE A 67 9.52 -17.44 1.09
N GLY A 68 8.79 -17.79 0.03
CA GLY A 68 7.38 -18.15 0.10
C GLY A 68 6.48 -16.96 0.43
N PHE A 69 6.73 -15.80 -0.17
CA PHE A 69 5.83 -14.66 -0.05
C PHE A 69 4.47 -15.00 -0.66
N GLU A 70 3.41 -14.54 -0.02
CA GLU A 70 2.02 -14.90 -0.31
C GLU A 70 1.27 -13.76 -1.02
N SER A 71 1.78 -12.52 -0.92
CA SER A 71 1.15 -11.35 -1.53
C SER A 71 2.15 -10.35 -2.09
N ILE A 72 1.78 -9.71 -3.19
CA ILE A 72 2.48 -8.59 -3.82
C ILE A 72 1.49 -7.46 -4.02
N ARG A 73 1.87 -6.25 -3.61
CA ARG A 73 1.08 -5.04 -3.84
C ARG A 73 1.85 -4.01 -4.62
N LEU A 74 1.39 -3.71 -5.83
CA LEU A 74 1.91 -2.62 -6.63
C LEU A 74 1.37 -1.29 -6.11
N THR A 75 2.25 -0.33 -5.97
CA THR A 75 1.98 1.02 -5.49
C THR A 75 3.02 1.99 -6.08
N GLY A 76 3.21 3.14 -5.48
CA GLY A 76 4.20 4.13 -5.89
C GLY A 76 3.80 5.51 -5.41
N GLY A 77 4.11 6.55 -6.18
CA GLY A 77 3.33 7.77 -6.15
C GLY A 77 1.93 7.44 -6.67
N GLU A 78 1.80 7.26 -7.99
CA GLU A 78 0.59 6.67 -8.59
C GLU A 78 1.01 5.64 -9.65
N PRO A 79 0.77 4.35 -9.45
CA PRO A 79 1.25 3.31 -10.36
C PRO A 79 0.67 3.42 -11.77
N LEU A 80 -0.56 3.91 -11.92
CA LEU A 80 -1.24 4.04 -13.22
C LEU A 80 -0.72 5.20 -14.10
N VAL A 81 0.22 6.01 -13.60
CA VAL A 81 0.92 6.99 -14.45
C VAL A 81 2.17 6.40 -15.11
N ARG A 82 2.65 5.25 -14.63
CA ARG A 82 3.75 4.55 -15.28
C ARG A 82 3.24 3.79 -16.50
N ALA A 83 3.86 4.06 -17.66
CA ALA A 83 3.45 3.44 -18.92
C ALA A 83 3.54 1.91 -18.86
N HIS A 84 2.58 1.22 -19.48
CA HIS A 84 2.56 -0.24 -19.66
C HIS A 84 2.54 -1.02 -18.32
N VAL A 85 1.87 -0.52 -17.28
CA VAL A 85 1.76 -1.22 -15.98
C VAL A 85 1.14 -2.62 -16.11
N THR A 86 0.26 -2.84 -17.09
CA THR A 86 -0.33 -4.14 -17.42
C THR A 86 0.74 -5.20 -17.73
N ARG A 87 1.82 -4.82 -18.42
CA ARG A 87 2.96 -5.71 -18.67
C ARG A 87 3.62 -6.20 -17.37
N LEU A 88 3.78 -5.33 -16.39
CA LEU A 88 4.31 -5.77 -15.10
C LEU A 88 3.36 -6.75 -14.39
N VAL A 89 2.05 -6.49 -14.45
CA VAL A 89 1.04 -7.41 -13.90
C VAL A 89 1.14 -8.78 -14.60
N GLU A 90 1.25 -8.81 -15.92
CA GLU A 90 1.46 -10.05 -16.71
C GLU A 90 2.73 -10.80 -16.30
N MET A 91 3.82 -10.08 -16.01
CA MET A 91 5.08 -10.69 -15.55
C MET A 91 4.98 -11.28 -14.15
N LEU A 92 4.18 -10.69 -13.26
CA LEU A 92 4.02 -11.10 -11.87
C LEU A 92 2.91 -12.16 -11.68
N SER A 93 1.88 -12.16 -12.52
CA SER A 93 0.73 -13.06 -12.41
C SER A 93 1.12 -14.56 -12.37
N PRO A 94 2.13 -15.05 -13.12
CA PRO A 94 2.55 -16.45 -13.05
C PRO A 94 3.15 -16.90 -11.72
N LEU A 95 3.49 -15.95 -10.83
CA LEU A 95 4.00 -16.28 -9.49
C LEU A 95 2.91 -16.92 -8.60
N GLY A 96 1.63 -16.74 -8.95
CA GLY A 96 0.50 -17.41 -8.29
C GLY A 96 0.23 -16.93 -6.87
N VAL A 97 0.59 -15.69 -6.56
CA VAL A 97 0.34 -15.03 -5.26
C VAL A 97 -0.82 -14.04 -5.36
N ASP A 98 -1.31 -13.55 -4.22
CA ASP A 98 -2.30 -12.48 -4.19
C ASP A 98 -1.70 -11.18 -4.73
N LEU A 99 -2.05 -10.83 -5.98
CA LEU A 99 -1.53 -9.67 -6.68
C LEU A 99 -2.52 -8.52 -6.62
N ALA A 100 -2.15 -7.44 -5.93
CA ALA A 100 -2.98 -6.27 -5.69
C ALA A 100 -2.35 -4.99 -6.24
N LEU A 101 -3.20 -3.98 -6.47
CA LEU A 101 -2.79 -2.63 -6.82
C LEU A 101 -3.38 -1.63 -5.82
N THR A 102 -2.61 -0.64 -5.39
CA THR A 102 -3.11 0.56 -4.70
C THR A 102 -2.99 1.75 -5.62
N THR A 103 -4.07 2.49 -5.84
CA THR A 103 -4.14 3.61 -6.79
C THR A 103 -5.02 4.73 -6.25
N ASN A 104 -4.81 5.95 -6.72
CA ASN A 104 -5.72 7.08 -6.49
C ASN A 104 -6.99 7.02 -7.37
N GLY A 105 -7.11 6.03 -8.25
CA GLY A 105 -8.30 5.76 -9.05
C GLY A 105 -8.51 6.63 -10.29
N VAL A 106 -7.83 7.76 -10.44
CA VAL A 106 -8.09 8.74 -11.53
C VAL A 106 -7.97 8.13 -12.93
N LYS A 107 -7.05 7.18 -13.12
CA LYS A 107 -6.86 6.48 -14.41
C LYS A 107 -7.43 5.06 -14.43
N LEU A 108 -8.06 4.61 -13.35
CA LEU A 108 -8.44 3.22 -13.22
C LEU A 108 -9.52 2.80 -14.22
N ALA A 109 -10.48 3.69 -14.52
CA ALA A 109 -11.53 3.41 -15.52
C ALA A 109 -10.97 3.09 -16.93
N GLU A 110 -9.80 3.66 -17.26
CA GLU A 110 -9.18 3.46 -18.56
C GLU A 110 -8.52 2.08 -18.71
N VAL A 111 -8.16 1.41 -17.60
CA VAL A 111 -7.29 0.23 -17.61
C VAL A 111 -7.78 -0.94 -16.74
N ALA A 112 -8.91 -0.83 -16.05
CA ALA A 112 -9.39 -1.84 -15.10
C ALA A 112 -9.56 -3.23 -15.74
N HIS A 113 -10.17 -3.30 -16.92
CA HIS A 113 -10.35 -4.55 -17.66
C HIS A 113 -9.00 -5.15 -18.12
N ASP A 114 -8.08 -4.31 -18.62
CA ASP A 114 -6.75 -4.78 -19.05
C ASP A 114 -5.95 -5.32 -17.86
N LEU A 115 -5.99 -4.63 -16.71
CA LEU A 115 -5.37 -5.10 -15.47
C LEU A 115 -5.94 -6.44 -15.02
N ARG A 116 -7.26 -6.61 -15.10
CA ARG A 116 -7.93 -7.90 -14.77
C ARG A 116 -7.48 -9.01 -15.71
N HIS A 117 -7.45 -8.76 -17.02
CA HIS A 117 -6.97 -9.71 -18.02
C HIS A 117 -5.48 -10.07 -17.83
N ALA A 118 -4.66 -9.10 -17.45
CA ALA A 118 -3.25 -9.31 -17.14
C ALA A 118 -3.02 -10.18 -15.88
N GLY A 119 -4.07 -10.41 -15.07
CA GLY A 119 -4.02 -11.27 -13.89
C GLY A 119 -4.04 -10.52 -12.54
N LEU A 120 -4.34 -9.21 -12.51
CA LEU A 120 -4.57 -8.51 -11.27
C LEU A 120 -5.82 -9.09 -10.57
N THR A 121 -5.72 -9.36 -9.28
CA THR A 121 -6.83 -9.97 -8.53
C THR A 121 -7.73 -8.92 -7.90
N ARG A 122 -7.17 -7.91 -7.26
CA ARG A 122 -7.91 -6.93 -6.45
C ARG A 122 -7.26 -5.54 -6.48
N VAL A 123 -8.04 -4.53 -6.10
CA VAL A 123 -7.57 -3.15 -6.07
C VAL A 123 -7.97 -2.44 -4.79
N ASN A 124 -7.08 -1.56 -4.31
CA ASN A 124 -7.38 -0.58 -3.29
C ASN A 124 -7.38 0.80 -3.94
N VAL A 125 -8.45 1.56 -3.76
CA VAL A 125 -8.57 2.94 -4.27
C VAL A 125 -8.52 3.90 -3.10
N SER A 126 -7.69 4.93 -3.18
CA SER A 126 -7.62 5.99 -2.16
C SER A 126 -8.67 7.05 -2.44
N LEU A 127 -9.56 7.29 -1.45
CA LEU A 127 -10.61 8.31 -1.53
C LEU A 127 -10.93 8.82 -0.13
N ASP A 128 -10.48 10.04 0.19
CA ASP A 128 -10.57 10.61 1.54
C ASP A 128 -11.84 11.44 1.77
N THR A 129 -12.59 11.78 0.71
CA THR A 129 -13.78 12.63 0.78
C THR A 129 -14.69 12.43 -0.42
N LEU A 130 -15.98 12.60 -0.24
CA LEU A 130 -17.01 12.60 -1.28
C LEU A 130 -17.42 14.03 -1.72
N GLN A 131 -16.87 15.06 -1.06
CA GLN A 131 -17.17 16.46 -1.35
C GLN A 131 -16.17 17.02 -2.37
N PRO A 132 -16.64 17.55 -3.54
CA PRO A 132 -15.75 18.03 -4.61
C PRO A 132 -14.78 19.12 -4.17
N ASP A 133 -15.24 20.09 -3.37
CA ASP A 133 -14.38 21.19 -2.91
C ASP A 133 -13.32 20.71 -1.95
N ARG A 134 -13.67 19.79 -1.02
CA ARG A 134 -12.74 19.17 -0.11
C ARG A 134 -11.74 18.28 -0.84
N PHE A 135 -12.20 17.51 -1.83
CA PHE A 135 -11.33 16.71 -2.68
C PHE A 135 -10.29 17.58 -3.39
N ARG A 136 -10.74 18.73 -3.96
CA ARG A 136 -9.85 19.70 -4.60
C ARG A 136 -8.85 20.30 -3.59
N ALA A 137 -9.31 20.63 -2.40
CA ALA A 137 -8.44 21.16 -1.34
C ALA A 137 -7.37 20.13 -0.91
N LEU A 138 -7.77 18.87 -0.67
CA LEU A 138 -6.88 17.81 -0.23
C LEU A 138 -5.90 17.35 -1.31
N THR A 139 -6.36 17.20 -2.56
CA THR A 139 -5.56 16.60 -3.65
C THR A 139 -4.95 17.62 -4.59
N ARG A 140 -5.38 18.89 -4.48
CA ARG A 140 -5.00 20.02 -5.38
C ARG A 140 -5.34 19.74 -6.84
N ARG A 141 -6.36 18.90 -7.09
CA ARG A 141 -6.88 18.54 -8.41
C ARG A 141 -8.40 18.34 -8.34
N ASP A 142 -9.07 18.54 -9.47
CA ASP A 142 -10.54 18.37 -9.61
C ASP A 142 -10.83 17.06 -10.35
N GLU A 143 -10.58 15.91 -9.68
CA GLU A 143 -10.64 14.59 -10.30
C GLU A 143 -11.60 13.63 -9.59
N LEU A 144 -12.40 14.09 -8.62
CA LEU A 144 -13.32 13.23 -7.85
C LEU A 144 -14.24 12.37 -8.74
N PRO A 145 -14.87 12.92 -9.80
CA PRO A 145 -15.73 12.11 -10.66
C PRO A 145 -14.99 10.96 -11.36
N ARG A 146 -13.72 11.18 -11.72
CA ARG A 146 -12.88 10.14 -12.34
C ARG A 146 -12.48 9.05 -11.35
N VAL A 147 -12.25 9.39 -10.09
CA VAL A 147 -11.97 8.42 -9.03
C VAL A 147 -13.18 7.51 -8.82
N ILE A 148 -14.39 8.09 -8.73
CA ILE A 148 -15.64 7.33 -8.59
C ILE A 148 -15.86 6.42 -9.80
N ALA A 149 -15.70 6.94 -11.02
CA ALA A 149 -15.79 6.13 -12.24
C ALA A 149 -14.75 5.01 -12.27
N GLY A 150 -13.56 5.24 -11.70
CA GLY A 150 -12.52 4.22 -11.55
C GLY A 150 -12.92 3.08 -10.60
N ILE A 151 -13.61 3.40 -9.49
CA ILE A 151 -14.14 2.40 -8.55
C ILE A 151 -15.21 1.56 -9.24
N ASP A 152 -16.15 2.21 -9.92
CA ASP A 152 -17.23 1.53 -10.64
C ASP A 152 -16.67 0.61 -11.74
N ALA A 153 -15.68 1.08 -12.52
CA ALA A 153 -15.01 0.26 -13.54
C ALA A 153 -14.22 -0.93 -12.95
N ALA A 154 -13.66 -0.79 -11.76
CA ALA A 154 -12.99 -1.90 -11.09
C ALA A 154 -13.98 -3.01 -10.68
N LEU A 155 -15.16 -2.63 -10.22
CA LEU A 155 -16.26 -3.57 -9.92
C LEU A 155 -16.73 -4.27 -11.19
N ASP A 156 -16.99 -3.53 -12.27
CA ASP A 156 -17.42 -4.06 -13.58
C ASP A 156 -16.39 -5.00 -14.20
N ALA A 157 -15.09 -4.72 -14.02
CA ALA A 157 -14.01 -5.58 -14.46
C ALA A 157 -13.85 -6.87 -13.62
N GLY A 158 -14.58 -7.00 -12.50
CA GLY A 158 -14.48 -8.14 -11.61
C GLY A 158 -13.17 -8.19 -10.81
N LEU A 159 -12.55 -7.04 -10.52
CA LEU A 159 -11.49 -6.93 -9.54
C LEU A 159 -12.10 -7.06 -8.14
N ALA A 160 -11.82 -8.14 -7.43
CA ALA A 160 -12.48 -8.44 -6.16
C ALA A 160 -11.50 -8.96 -5.09
N PRO A 161 -11.60 -8.44 -3.87
CA PRO A 161 -12.44 -7.34 -3.44
C PRO A 161 -11.91 -5.96 -3.87
N VAL A 162 -12.81 -5.03 -4.22
CA VAL A 162 -12.48 -3.60 -4.30
C VAL A 162 -12.52 -3.03 -2.90
N LYS A 163 -11.42 -2.44 -2.45
CA LYS A 163 -11.35 -1.73 -1.17
C LYS A 163 -11.14 -0.23 -1.43
N VAL A 164 -11.80 0.61 -0.64
CA VAL A 164 -11.61 2.06 -0.67
C VAL A 164 -10.96 2.48 0.65
N ASN A 165 -9.78 3.07 0.56
CA ASN A 165 -9.01 3.55 1.70
C ASN A 165 -9.25 5.05 1.89
N ALA A 166 -9.56 5.47 3.11
CA ALA A 166 -9.70 6.87 3.50
C ALA A 166 -8.81 7.18 4.70
N VAL A 167 -7.88 8.11 4.55
CA VAL A 167 -7.13 8.67 5.68
C VAL A 167 -8.05 9.67 6.39
N VAL A 168 -8.32 9.43 7.67
CA VAL A 168 -9.20 10.31 8.47
C VAL A 168 -8.37 11.30 9.26
N MET A 169 -8.70 12.58 9.12
CA MET A 169 -8.03 13.69 9.80
C MET A 169 -9.07 14.56 10.50
N ARG A 170 -8.85 14.80 11.79
CA ARG A 170 -9.73 15.63 12.60
C ARG A 170 -9.85 17.04 12.03
N ASP A 171 -11.07 17.58 12.04
CA ASP A 171 -11.45 18.90 11.51
C ASP A 171 -11.16 19.08 10.00
N VAL A 172 -10.89 17.97 9.29
CA VAL A 172 -10.66 18.00 7.85
C VAL A 172 -11.71 17.20 7.09
N ASN A 173 -11.88 15.90 7.42
CA ASN A 173 -12.83 15.00 6.76
C ASN A 173 -13.47 14.00 7.74
N ASP A 174 -13.28 14.15 9.04
CA ASP A 174 -13.84 13.26 10.05
C ASP A 174 -15.37 13.37 10.17
N ASP A 175 -15.96 14.45 9.69
CA ASP A 175 -17.41 14.62 9.51
C ASP A 175 -18.00 13.69 8.42
N GLU A 176 -17.20 13.22 7.47
CA GLU A 176 -17.65 12.32 6.38
C GLU A 176 -17.53 10.82 6.69
N ILE A 177 -17.08 10.42 7.89
CA ILE A 177 -16.89 9.00 8.25
C ILE A 177 -18.13 8.15 7.93
N VAL A 178 -19.33 8.63 8.33
CA VAL A 178 -20.58 7.91 8.10
C VAL A 178 -20.98 7.91 6.62
N ASP A 179 -20.76 9.00 5.90
CA ASP A 179 -21.07 9.11 4.48
C ASP A 179 -20.14 8.24 3.63
N LEU A 180 -18.87 8.16 3.95
CA LEU A 180 -17.92 7.23 3.33
C LEU A 180 -18.30 5.77 3.63
N ALA A 181 -18.72 5.45 4.86
CA ALA A 181 -19.23 4.12 5.18
C ALA A 181 -20.47 3.77 4.36
N ARG A 182 -21.43 4.72 4.22
CA ARG A 182 -22.62 4.58 3.38
C ARG A 182 -22.24 4.35 1.91
N PHE A 183 -21.32 5.15 1.38
CA PHE A 183 -20.80 4.99 0.03
C PHE A 183 -20.26 3.58 -0.23
N GLY A 184 -19.50 3.03 0.71
CA GLY A 184 -18.98 1.66 0.60
C GLY A 184 -20.07 0.61 0.59
N ARG A 185 -21.07 0.74 1.45
CA ARG A 185 -22.24 -0.16 1.53
C ARG A 185 -23.06 -0.16 0.24
N GLU A 186 -23.38 1.03 -0.27
CA GLU A 186 -24.21 1.18 -1.48
C GLU A 186 -23.53 0.61 -2.74
N ARG A 187 -22.19 0.64 -2.80
CA ARG A 187 -21.41 0.11 -3.94
C ARG A 187 -20.89 -1.31 -3.74
N GLY A 188 -21.04 -1.89 -2.57
CA GLY A 188 -20.49 -3.20 -2.26
C GLY A 188 -18.96 -3.22 -2.20
N VAL A 189 -18.32 -2.09 -1.85
CA VAL A 189 -16.88 -2.00 -1.65
C VAL A 189 -16.50 -1.98 -0.17
N GLY A 190 -15.37 -2.56 0.17
CA GLY A 190 -14.88 -2.58 1.54
C GLY A 190 -14.23 -1.26 1.93
N MET A 191 -14.89 -0.44 2.78
CA MET A 191 -14.27 0.77 3.31
C MET A 191 -13.18 0.43 4.33
N ARG A 192 -12.04 1.14 4.23
CA ARG A 192 -10.91 1.05 5.16
C ARG A 192 -10.50 2.45 5.60
N PHE A 193 -10.84 2.80 6.82
CA PHE A 193 -10.41 4.05 7.44
C PHE A 193 -9.02 3.88 8.03
N ILE A 194 -8.14 4.86 7.80
CA ILE A 194 -6.73 4.83 8.20
C ILE A 194 -6.47 6.03 9.09
N GLU A 195 -5.89 5.80 10.25
CA GLU A 195 -5.44 6.90 11.11
C GLU A 195 -4.33 7.70 10.42
N PHE A 196 -4.39 9.03 10.55
CA PHE A 196 -3.41 9.92 9.97
C PHE A 196 -2.02 9.71 10.60
N MET A 197 -1.03 9.41 9.78
CA MET A 197 0.35 9.08 10.20
C MET A 197 1.32 10.23 9.95
N PRO A 198 2.43 10.34 10.74
CA PRO A 198 3.45 11.38 10.60
C PRO A 198 4.40 11.16 9.40
N LEU A 199 3.84 11.04 8.20
CA LEU A 199 4.56 10.89 6.92
C LEU A 199 4.19 11.99 5.92
N ASP A 200 3.51 13.02 6.38
CA ASP A 200 3.16 14.19 5.60
C ASP A 200 4.42 14.99 5.22
N ALA A 201 4.52 15.41 3.96
CA ALA A 201 5.70 16.09 3.43
C ALA A 201 5.95 17.48 4.06
N GLN A 202 4.92 18.09 4.67
CA GLN A 202 4.98 19.45 5.22
C GLN A 202 5.29 19.48 6.72
N GLY A 203 5.28 18.32 7.42
CA GLY A 203 5.50 18.27 8.85
C GLY A 203 4.35 18.80 9.70
N GLU A 204 3.14 18.83 9.15
CA GLU A 204 1.94 19.36 9.81
C GLU A 204 1.21 18.33 10.69
N TRP A 205 1.70 17.12 10.73
CA TRP A 205 1.12 16.08 11.57
C TRP A 205 1.28 16.42 13.05
N THR A 206 0.19 16.31 13.77
CA THR A 206 0.13 16.41 15.24
C THR A 206 -0.82 15.33 15.76
N ALA A 207 -0.65 14.91 17.01
CA ALA A 207 -1.44 13.80 17.58
C ALA A 207 -2.93 14.16 17.72
N ASP A 208 -3.26 15.44 17.91
CA ASP A 208 -4.64 15.93 17.99
C ASP A 208 -5.39 15.85 16.65
N LYS A 209 -4.69 15.75 15.53
CA LYS A 209 -5.30 15.51 14.21
C LYS A 209 -5.67 14.05 13.96
N VAL A 210 -5.25 13.14 14.83
CA VAL A 210 -5.61 11.72 14.72
C VAL A 210 -7.03 11.50 15.22
N VAL A 211 -7.84 10.80 14.44
CA VAL A 211 -9.14 10.29 14.87
C VAL A 211 -8.96 8.81 15.22
N PRO A 212 -9.08 8.42 16.51
CA PRO A 212 -8.80 7.05 16.94
C PRO A 212 -9.79 6.04 16.36
N ALA A 213 -9.36 4.80 16.21
CA ALA A 213 -10.16 3.71 15.65
C ALA A 213 -11.52 3.53 16.35
N HIS A 214 -11.55 3.59 17.69
CA HIS A 214 -12.79 3.44 18.45
C HIS A 214 -13.81 4.54 18.11
N GLU A 215 -13.37 5.81 17.97
CA GLU A 215 -14.24 6.93 17.60
C GLU A 215 -14.82 6.75 16.20
N ILE A 216 -14.00 6.29 15.23
CA ILE A 216 -14.47 5.99 13.87
C ILE A 216 -15.59 4.94 13.91
N ILE A 217 -15.37 3.85 14.64
CA ILE A 217 -16.33 2.75 14.74
C ILE A 217 -17.59 3.18 15.49
N GLU A 218 -17.49 3.93 16.58
CA GLU A 218 -18.65 4.46 17.32
C GLU A 218 -19.53 5.34 16.44
N ARG A 219 -18.95 6.23 15.64
CA ARG A 219 -19.71 7.09 14.71
C ARG A 219 -20.44 6.27 13.65
N ILE A 220 -19.81 5.22 13.10
CA ILE A 220 -20.45 4.33 12.11
C ILE A 220 -21.55 3.49 12.78
N ALA A 221 -21.26 2.89 13.93
CA ALA A 221 -22.19 2.03 14.68
C ALA A 221 -23.46 2.77 15.14
N GLY A 222 -23.36 4.08 15.40
CA GLY A 222 -24.49 4.94 15.71
C GLY A 222 -25.54 5.05 14.58
N VAL A 223 -25.15 4.71 13.34
CA VAL A 223 -26.05 4.74 12.17
C VAL A 223 -26.26 3.34 11.56
N PHE A 224 -25.20 2.55 11.49
CA PHE A 224 -25.17 1.20 10.92
C PHE A 224 -24.69 0.21 11.98
N PRO A 225 -25.56 -0.60 12.58
CA PRO A 225 -25.16 -1.56 13.60
C PRO A 225 -24.07 -2.52 13.10
N LEU A 226 -23.03 -2.69 13.92
CA LEU A 226 -21.82 -3.43 13.60
C LEU A 226 -21.56 -4.55 14.60
N GLU A 227 -20.96 -5.64 14.13
CA GLU A 227 -20.33 -6.67 14.96
C GLU A 227 -18.86 -6.85 14.60
N PRO A 228 -17.96 -7.07 15.55
CA PRO A 228 -16.56 -7.31 15.25
C PRO A 228 -16.39 -8.63 14.50
N VAL A 229 -15.56 -8.60 13.45
CA VAL A 229 -15.06 -9.82 12.79
C VAL A 229 -13.78 -10.22 13.49
N GLY A 230 -13.68 -11.48 13.92
CA GLY A 230 -12.51 -11.97 14.63
C GLY A 230 -11.19 -11.61 13.92
N ALA A 231 -10.16 -11.36 14.70
CA ALA A 231 -8.86 -10.89 14.20
C ALA A 231 -8.30 -11.85 13.14
N SER A 232 -8.05 -11.32 11.96
CA SER A 232 -7.20 -11.98 10.97
C SER A 232 -5.77 -11.49 11.20
N HIS A 233 -4.85 -12.40 11.50
CA HIS A 233 -3.43 -12.05 11.62
C HIS A 233 -2.79 -11.59 10.30
N VAL A 234 -3.55 -11.58 9.21
CA VAL A 234 -3.08 -11.32 7.84
C VAL A 234 -3.38 -9.89 7.38
N GLU A 235 -4.43 -9.25 7.90
CA GLU A 235 -4.82 -7.89 7.50
C GLU A 235 -4.49 -6.86 8.59
N PRO A 236 -3.95 -5.67 8.21
CA PRO A 236 -3.66 -4.60 9.17
C PRO A 236 -4.93 -3.92 9.72
N ALA A 237 -6.09 -4.16 9.10
CA ALA A 237 -7.35 -3.58 9.48
C ALA A 237 -8.08 -4.47 10.49
N ALA A 238 -8.42 -3.94 11.65
CA ALA A 238 -9.50 -4.48 12.46
C ALA A 238 -10.81 -4.30 11.69
N ARG A 239 -11.66 -5.35 11.66
CA ARG A 239 -12.85 -5.40 10.80
C ARG A 239 -14.13 -5.56 11.59
N TRP A 240 -15.18 -4.94 11.08
CA TRP A 240 -16.54 -5.07 11.58
C TRP A 240 -17.48 -5.37 10.42
N ARG A 241 -18.42 -6.30 10.64
CA ARG A 241 -19.48 -6.63 9.70
C ARG A 241 -20.70 -5.81 10.03
N TYR A 242 -21.40 -5.35 9.00
CA TYR A 242 -22.72 -4.77 9.16
C TYR A 242 -23.75 -5.86 9.50
N LEU A 243 -24.59 -5.66 10.54
CA LEU A 243 -25.55 -6.66 11.00
C LEU A 243 -26.63 -7.00 9.96
N ASP A 244 -26.86 -6.12 9.00
CA ASP A 244 -27.78 -6.36 7.87
C ASP A 244 -27.15 -7.13 6.71
N GLY A 245 -25.89 -7.55 6.82
CA GLY A 245 -25.20 -8.33 5.82
C GLY A 245 -24.62 -7.51 4.64
N CYS A 246 -24.71 -6.18 4.65
CA CYS A 246 -24.24 -5.31 3.57
C CYS A 246 -22.71 -5.11 3.56
N GLY A 247 -21.91 -6.16 3.78
CA GLY A 247 -20.47 -6.09 3.72
C GLY A 247 -19.78 -5.78 5.05
N ASP A 248 -18.59 -5.19 4.96
CA ASP A 248 -17.74 -4.88 6.11
C ASP A 248 -17.07 -3.50 6.02
N VAL A 249 -16.70 -3.00 7.18
CA VAL A 249 -15.85 -1.83 7.34
C VAL A 249 -14.60 -2.23 8.14
N GLY A 250 -13.48 -1.57 7.90
CA GLY A 250 -12.27 -1.80 8.67
C GLY A 250 -11.56 -0.51 9.05
N VAL A 251 -10.84 -0.54 10.16
CA VAL A 251 -9.99 0.57 10.59
C VAL A 251 -8.56 0.08 10.74
N ILE A 252 -7.63 0.85 10.21
CA ILE A 252 -6.18 0.63 10.33
C ILE A 252 -5.66 1.62 11.38
N SER A 253 -5.62 1.17 12.61
CA SER A 253 -5.16 1.95 13.78
C SER A 253 -3.63 2.00 13.84
N SER A 254 -3.03 2.69 12.86
CA SER A 254 -1.57 2.76 12.72
C SER A 254 -0.87 3.54 13.82
N VAL A 255 -1.59 4.39 14.57
CA VAL A 255 -1.03 5.31 15.56
C VAL A 255 -1.47 4.94 16.97
N THR A 256 -2.78 4.74 17.19
CA THR A 256 -3.31 4.51 18.54
C THR A 256 -3.21 3.06 18.99
N GLU A 257 -3.35 2.11 18.07
CA GLU A 257 -3.26 0.67 18.34
C GLU A 257 -2.41 -0.02 17.26
N PRO A 258 -1.09 0.22 17.22
CA PRO A 258 -0.24 -0.26 16.14
C PRO A 258 -0.15 -1.78 16.13
N PHE A 259 -0.31 -2.38 14.94
CA PHE A 259 -0.25 -3.83 14.68
C PHE A 259 1.17 -4.30 14.34
N CYS A 260 2.20 -3.68 14.90
CA CYS A 260 3.60 -3.96 14.60
C CYS A 260 4.01 -5.39 14.96
N ASP A 261 3.45 -5.95 16.02
CA ASP A 261 3.78 -7.31 16.51
C ASP A 261 3.40 -8.42 15.51
N SER A 262 2.46 -8.15 14.61
CA SER A 262 2.04 -9.08 13.54
C SER A 262 2.45 -8.61 12.13
N CYS A 263 3.30 -7.59 12.02
CA CYS A 263 3.62 -6.97 10.73
C CYS A 263 4.52 -7.87 9.88
N ASP A 264 3.97 -8.38 8.79
CA ASP A 264 4.59 -9.28 7.82
C ASP A 264 5.08 -8.58 6.54
N ARG A 265 5.14 -7.24 6.53
CA ARG A 265 5.37 -6.44 5.32
C ARG A 265 6.80 -5.97 5.19
N VAL A 266 7.25 -5.95 3.92
CA VAL A 266 8.46 -5.26 3.46
C VAL A 266 8.15 -4.46 2.20
N ARG A 267 9.06 -3.58 1.80
CA ARG A 267 8.85 -2.65 0.70
C ARG A 267 10.07 -2.59 -0.22
N LEU A 268 9.79 -2.42 -1.50
CA LEU A 268 10.78 -2.08 -2.53
C LEU A 268 10.41 -0.71 -3.09
N THR A 269 11.30 0.26 -3.01
CA THR A 269 11.09 1.60 -3.59
C THR A 269 11.29 1.60 -5.09
N ALA A 270 10.87 2.68 -5.76
CA ALA A 270 10.98 2.79 -7.22
C ALA A 270 12.42 2.73 -7.73
N GLU A 271 13.38 3.16 -6.94
CA GLU A 271 14.81 3.12 -7.22
C GLU A 271 15.53 1.90 -6.65
N GLY A 272 14.80 0.93 -6.08
CA GLY A 272 15.37 -0.35 -5.66
C GLY A 272 15.91 -0.41 -4.24
N GLN A 273 15.52 0.54 -3.38
CA GLN A 273 15.82 0.45 -1.95
C GLN A 273 14.83 -0.51 -1.27
N PHE A 274 15.34 -1.49 -0.55
CA PHE A 274 14.54 -2.43 0.21
C PHE A 274 14.39 -1.93 1.65
N ARG A 275 13.14 -1.87 2.13
CA ARG A 275 12.78 -1.34 3.44
C ARG A 275 11.96 -2.35 4.21
N THR A 276 12.29 -2.55 5.47
CA THR A 276 11.61 -3.51 6.34
C THR A 276 10.41 -2.93 7.08
N CYS A 277 10.31 -1.59 7.15
CA CYS A 277 9.21 -0.87 7.78
C CYS A 277 8.88 0.40 6.98
N LEU A 278 7.64 0.88 7.07
CA LEU A 278 7.23 2.19 6.54
C LEU A 278 8.04 3.33 7.19
N PHE A 279 8.38 3.19 8.46
CA PHE A 279 9.13 4.14 9.26
C PHE A 279 10.62 3.78 9.42
N ALA A 280 11.13 2.78 8.67
CA ALA A 280 12.56 2.47 8.74
C ALA A 280 13.41 3.69 8.36
N LEU A 281 14.51 3.88 9.07
CA LEU A 281 15.51 4.90 8.74
C LEU A 281 16.58 4.34 7.81
N ASP A 282 16.80 3.02 7.88
CA ASP A 282 17.77 2.29 7.08
C ASP A 282 17.13 1.68 5.83
N GLU A 283 17.92 1.56 4.77
CA GLU A 283 17.54 0.99 3.48
C GLU A 283 18.65 0.09 2.96
N THR A 284 18.31 -0.97 2.23
CA THR A 284 19.26 -1.86 1.57
C THR A 284 19.16 -1.66 0.06
N ASP A 285 20.28 -1.36 -0.61
CA ASP A 285 20.29 -1.06 -2.04
C ASP A 285 20.33 -2.34 -2.89
N LEU A 286 19.16 -2.90 -3.21
CA LEU A 286 19.06 -4.05 -4.12
C LEU A 286 19.36 -3.67 -5.59
N ARG A 287 19.25 -2.39 -5.97
CA ARG A 287 19.59 -1.95 -7.32
C ARG A 287 21.09 -2.14 -7.61
N ALA A 288 21.94 -1.95 -6.61
CA ALA A 288 23.37 -2.18 -6.78
C ALA A 288 23.64 -3.62 -7.25
N GLU A 289 22.98 -4.60 -6.64
CA GLU A 289 23.10 -6.00 -7.04
C GLU A 289 22.48 -6.27 -8.42
N LEU A 290 21.32 -5.70 -8.70
CA LEU A 290 20.61 -5.86 -9.97
C LEU A 290 21.39 -5.28 -11.17
N ARG A 291 22.23 -4.28 -10.94
CA ARG A 291 22.94 -3.51 -11.99
C ARG A 291 24.46 -3.67 -11.95
N ALA A 292 25.00 -4.53 -11.12
CA ALA A 292 26.38 -4.94 -11.24
C ALA A 292 26.65 -5.49 -12.65
N ASP A 293 27.87 -5.37 -13.14
CA ASP A 293 28.24 -5.73 -14.51
C ASP A 293 27.79 -7.16 -14.86
N GLY A 294 26.90 -7.27 -15.87
CA GLY A 294 26.32 -8.54 -16.31
C GLY A 294 25.33 -9.18 -15.34
N ALA A 295 24.91 -8.49 -14.28
CA ALA A 295 24.17 -9.05 -13.15
C ALA A 295 22.88 -9.76 -13.54
N LEU A 296 22.05 -9.20 -14.44
CA LEU A 296 20.77 -9.82 -14.81
C LEU A 296 20.92 -11.21 -15.47
N ALA A 297 22.08 -11.48 -16.06
CA ALA A 297 22.41 -12.79 -16.63
C ALA A 297 23.28 -13.64 -15.67
N ALA A 298 23.75 -13.11 -14.56
CA ALA A 298 24.59 -13.82 -13.61
C ALA A 298 23.80 -14.93 -12.88
N PRO A 299 24.34 -16.16 -12.84
CA PRO A 299 23.63 -17.30 -12.24
C PRO A 299 23.45 -17.18 -10.72
N ASP A 300 24.31 -16.40 -10.06
CA ASP A 300 24.35 -16.19 -8.62
C ASP A 300 23.57 -14.93 -8.14
N LEU A 301 22.95 -14.16 -9.04
CA LEU A 301 22.19 -12.96 -8.68
C LEU A 301 21.09 -13.24 -7.66
N ASP A 302 20.34 -14.32 -7.84
CA ASP A 302 19.27 -14.65 -6.90
C ASP A 302 19.82 -14.93 -5.49
N ASP A 303 20.98 -15.56 -5.38
CA ASP A 303 21.61 -15.85 -4.09
C ASP A 303 22.16 -14.59 -3.41
N ARG A 304 22.68 -13.64 -4.19
CA ARG A 304 23.06 -12.32 -3.66
C ARG A 304 21.85 -11.53 -3.18
N LEU A 305 20.78 -11.48 -3.95
CA LEU A 305 19.52 -10.84 -3.52
C LEU A 305 18.93 -11.50 -2.27
N VAL A 306 19.02 -12.83 -2.16
CA VAL A 306 18.62 -13.56 -0.95
C VAL A 306 19.42 -13.09 0.25
N ALA A 307 20.74 -13.04 0.17
CA ALA A 307 21.62 -12.63 1.28
C ALA A 307 21.34 -11.20 1.76
N GLU A 308 21.11 -10.25 0.81
CA GLU A 308 20.79 -8.87 1.14
C GLU A 308 19.42 -8.75 1.82
N ILE A 309 18.39 -9.46 1.31
CA ILE A 309 17.04 -9.47 1.88
C ILE A 309 17.03 -10.11 3.28
N GLU A 310 17.74 -11.22 3.49
CA GLU A 310 17.86 -11.86 4.80
C GLU A 310 18.52 -10.93 5.81
N THR A 311 19.62 -10.29 5.43
CA THR A 311 20.33 -9.31 6.26
C THR A 311 19.43 -8.14 6.65
N ALA A 312 18.71 -7.58 5.68
CA ALA A 312 17.77 -6.49 5.91
C ALA A 312 16.66 -6.89 6.89
N VAL A 313 16.06 -8.08 6.69
CA VAL A 313 14.94 -8.55 7.51
C VAL A 313 15.39 -8.94 8.92
N ALA A 314 16.61 -9.47 9.09
CA ALA A 314 17.17 -9.72 10.42
C ALA A 314 17.26 -8.43 11.25
N GLY A 315 17.51 -7.27 10.60
CA GLY A 315 17.51 -5.93 11.21
C GLY A 315 16.15 -5.26 11.34
N LYS A 316 15.03 -5.92 10.99
CA LYS A 316 13.70 -5.33 11.06
C LYS A 316 13.33 -4.96 12.49
N TRP A 317 12.83 -3.74 12.69
CA TRP A 317 12.47 -3.23 14.01
C TRP A 317 11.23 -3.93 14.60
N ALA A 318 11.13 -3.94 15.93
CA ALA A 318 9.94 -4.42 16.65
C ALA A 318 8.67 -3.69 16.20
N GLY A 319 8.76 -2.35 16.07
CA GLY A 319 7.67 -1.51 15.59
C GLY A 319 8.14 -0.07 15.36
N HIS A 320 7.27 0.74 14.77
CA HIS A 320 7.46 2.19 14.77
C HIS A 320 7.26 2.72 16.19
N ARG A 321 7.84 3.89 16.46
CA ARG A 321 7.82 4.50 17.80
C ARG A 321 7.00 5.80 17.81
N ILE A 322 5.97 5.90 16.98
CA ILE A 322 5.08 7.07 16.93
C ILE A 322 4.50 7.32 18.33
N GLY A 323 4.52 8.57 18.77
CA GLY A 323 4.06 8.97 20.10
C GLY A 323 5.07 8.74 21.24
N GLN A 324 6.23 8.15 20.96
CA GLN A 324 7.34 8.03 21.92
C GLN A 324 8.32 9.18 21.76
N VAL A 325 9.04 9.50 22.84
CA VAL A 325 9.99 10.64 22.90
C VAL A 325 11.17 10.50 21.93
N ASP A 326 11.47 9.30 21.51
CA ASP A 326 12.56 8.97 20.58
C ASP A 326 12.08 8.61 19.17
N PHE A 327 10.84 8.94 18.84
CA PHE A 327 10.36 8.77 17.46
C PHE A 327 11.12 9.69 16.51
N ILE A 328 11.75 9.07 15.52
CA ILE A 328 12.41 9.78 14.41
C ILE A 328 11.56 9.60 13.16
N ARG A 329 11.12 10.71 12.61
CA ARG A 329 10.40 10.72 11.34
C ARG A 329 11.36 10.37 10.20
N PRO A 330 11.00 9.44 9.29
CA PRO A 330 11.81 9.15 8.12
C PRO A 330 11.89 10.36 7.19
N ASN A 331 13.02 10.52 6.51
CA ASN A 331 13.25 11.60 5.54
C ASN A 331 12.41 11.45 4.26
N ARG A 332 11.88 10.26 4.00
CA ARG A 332 11.05 9.98 2.83
C ARG A 332 9.57 10.24 3.12
N SER A 333 8.91 10.90 2.18
CA SER A 333 7.46 11.04 2.19
C SER A 333 6.75 9.75 1.74
N MET A 334 5.44 9.67 1.99
CA MET A 334 4.61 8.52 1.62
C MET A 334 4.72 8.17 0.12
N SER A 335 4.78 9.17 -0.75
CA SER A 335 4.88 8.97 -2.22
C SER A 335 6.18 8.31 -2.67
N GLN A 336 7.24 8.41 -1.87
CA GLN A 336 8.54 7.81 -2.17
C GLN A 336 8.68 6.38 -1.63
N ILE A 337 7.87 6.01 -0.64
CA ILE A 337 7.97 4.72 0.06
C ILE A 337 6.90 3.73 -0.46
N GLY A 338 5.87 4.24 -1.08
CA GLY A 338 4.72 3.47 -1.51
C GLY A 338 3.72 3.19 -0.37
N GLY A 339 2.72 4.03 -0.28
CA GLY A 339 1.64 3.96 0.72
C GLY A 339 0.60 2.87 0.45
#